data_b9891eefdc4ecd03b5a1b97fcaa14105
#
_entry.id   b9891eefdc4ecd03b5a1b97fcaa14105
#
_cell.length_a   1.000
_cell.length_b   1.000
_cell.length_c   1.000
_cell.angle_alpha   90.00
_cell.angle_beta   90.00
_cell.angle_gamma   90.00
#
_symmetry.space_group_name_H-M   'P 1'
#
loop_
_entity.id
_entity.type
_entity.pdbx_description
1 polymer ?
#
loop_
_entity_poly.entity_id
_entity_poly.type
_entity_poly.pdbx_seq_one_letter_code
_entity_poly.pdbx_strand_id
1 'polypeptide(L)'
;MTTERILIVDDEETLCEVLKLNLENEGYDVDIAFSAEQALTYDLKSYSLILLDIMMGEISGIKMAKMLKSDVTTADIPIIFCTARDTEDDMIMGLNLGADDYIMKPYTVR
;
A
#
# COMPACT_ATOMS: atom_id res chain seq x y z
N MET A 1 19.08 12.86 -10.01
CA MET A 1 17.67 12.79 -9.58
C MET A 1 17.38 11.46 -8.95
N THR A 2 16.76 11.47 -7.78
CA THR A 2 16.33 10.26 -7.13
C THR A 2 14.96 9.87 -7.66
N THR A 3 14.83 8.59 -8.03
CA THR A 3 13.56 8.03 -8.47
C THR A 3 12.69 7.78 -7.25
N GLU A 4 11.43 8.19 -7.31
CA GLU A 4 10.48 7.90 -6.25
C GLU A 4 10.19 6.41 -6.20
N ARG A 5 10.18 5.85 -5.00
CA ARG A 5 9.96 4.42 -4.79
C ARG A 5 8.58 4.17 -4.19
N ILE A 6 7.86 3.22 -4.77
CA ILE A 6 6.52 2.85 -4.35
C ILE A 6 6.52 1.37 -3.96
N LEU A 7 5.93 1.06 -2.80
CA LEU A 7 5.72 -0.32 -2.37
C LEU A 7 4.24 -0.65 -2.54
N ILE A 8 3.97 -1.77 -3.21
CA ILE A 8 2.62 -2.34 -3.32
C ILE A 8 2.54 -3.55 -2.41
N VAL A 9 1.62 -3.53 -1.45
CA VAL A 9 1.40 -4.65 -0.54
C VAL A 9 0.01 -5.20 -0.78
N ASP A 10 -0.06 -6.34 -1.49
CA ASP A 10 -1.33 -6.93 -1.92
C ASP A 10 -1.08 -8.39 -2.27
N ASP A 11 -1.98 -9.29 -1.89
CA ASP A 11 -1.84 -10.72 -2.16
C ASP A 11 -2.35 -11.16 -3.54
N GLU A 12 -2.93 -10.24 -4.31
CA GLU A 12 -3.36 -10.50 -5.68
C GLU A 12 -2.22 -10.27 -6.67
N GLU A 13 -1.55 -11.35 -7.03
CA GLU A 13 -0.33 -11.30 -7.83
C GLU A 13 -0.51 -10.60 -9.17
N THR A 14 -1.56 -10.96 -9.91
CA THR A 14 -1.82 -10.37 -11.23
C THR A 14 -2.05 -8.86 -11.13
N LEU A 15 -2.80 -8.43 -10.13
CA LEU A 15 -3.08 -7.01 -9.92
C LEU A 15 -1.81 -6.23 -9.59
N CYS A 16 -0.95 -6.82 -8.74
CA CYS A 16 0.33 -6.22 -8.41
C CYS A 16 1.22 -6.02 -9.65
N GLU A 17 1.25 -7.02 -10.52
CA GLU A 17 2.05 -6.95 -11.75
C GLU A 17 1.56 -5.85 -12.68
N VAL A 18 0.24 -5.73 -12.84
CA VAL A 18 -0.36 -4.69 -13.69
C VAL A 18 -0.05 -3.30 -13.13
N LEU A 19 -0.22 -3.11 -11.84
CA LEU A 19 0.10 -1.84 -11.19
C LEU A 19 1.57 -1.49 -11.31
N LYS A 20 2.44 -2.47 -11.07
CA LYS A 20 3.87 -2.26 -11.17
C LYS A 20 4.26 -1.79 -12.57
N LEU A 21 3.75 -2.48 -13.60
CA LEU A 21 4.06 -2.12 -14.98
C LEU A 21 3.63 -0.68 -15.27
N ASN A 22 2.42 -0.31 -14.88
CA ASN A 22 1.90 1.02 -15.16
C ASN A 22 2.66 2.11 -14.40
N LEU A 23 3.00 1.88 -13.15
CA LEU A 23 3.75 2.85 -12.35
C LEU A 23 5.19 2.98 -12.84
N GLU A 24 5.81 1.88 -13.24
CA GLU A 24 7.16 1.92 -13.81
C GLU A 24 7.18 2.68 -15.13
N ASN A 25 6.12 2.56 -15.94
CA ASN A 25 5.99 3.35 -17.16
C ASN A 25 5.90 4.85 -16.90
N GLU A 26 5.45 5.24 -15.71
CA GLU A 26 5.39 6.65 -15.29
C GLU A 26 6.70 7.12 -14.65
N GLY A 27 7.70 6.25 -14.56
CA GLY A 27 9.01 6.62 -14.03
C GLY A 27 9.27 6.30 -12.58
N TYR A 28 8.36 5.57 -11.93
CA TYR A 28 8.54 5.16 -10.54
C TYR A 28 9.31 3.85 -10.44
N ASP A 29 10.00 3.67 -9.32
CA ASP A 29 10.64 2.41 -8.96
C ASP A 29 9.67 1.66 -8.04
N VAL A 30 9.27 0.44 -8.40
CA VAL A 30 8.17 -0.25 -7.73
C VAL A 30 8.62 -1.62 -7.22
N ASP A 31 8.37 -1.86 -5.94
CA ASP A 31 8.53 -3.17 -5.33
C ASP A 31 7.17 -3.72 -4.92
N ILE A 32 7.06 -5.04 -4.84
CA ILE A 32 5.83 -5.73 -4.47
C ILE A 32 6.09 -6.63 -3.27
N ALA A 33 5.18 -6.60 -2.31
CA ALA A 33 5.09 -7.59 -1.24
C ALA A 33 3.71 -8.22 -1.31
N PHE A 34 3.64 -9.54 -1.19
CA PHE A 34 2.38 -10.27 -1.28
C PHE A 34 1.72 -10.50 0.06
N SER A 35 2.33 -10.00 1.13
CA SER A 35 1.77 -10.04 2.48
C SER A 35 2.39 -8.92 3.31
N ALA A 36 1.72 -8.59 4.42
CA ALA A 36 2.27 -7.62 5.36
C ALA A 36 3.56 -8.16 5.98
N GLU A 37 3.61 -9.45 6.28
CA GLU A 37 4.79 -10.10 6.84
C GLU A 37 6.00 -9.95 5.91
N GLN A 38 5.79 -10.16 4.62
CA GLN A 38 6.85 -9.98 3.63
C GLN A 38 7.28 -8.51 3.57
N ALA A 39 6.32 -7.60 3.51
CA ALA A 39 6.60 -6.16 3.44
C ALA A 39 7.44 -5.68 4.63
N LEU A 40 7.17 -6.21 5.82
CA LEU A 40 7.88 -5.81 7.02
C LEU A 40 9.36 -6.23 7.03
N THR A 41 9.77 -7.09 6.09
CA THR A 41 11.19 -7.45 5.92
C THR A 41 11.93 -6.47 5.01
N TYR A 42 11.22 -5.57 4.35
CA TYR A 42 11.81 -4.58 3.44
C TYR A 42 12.27 -3.34 4.20
N ASP A 43 13.11 -2.54 3.54
CA ASP A 43 13.53 -1.25 4.08
C ASP A 43 12.42 -0.22 3.83
N LEU A 44 11.41 -0.24 4.69
CA LEU A 44 10.16 0.52 4.49
C LEU A 44 10.39 2.02 4.42
N LYS A 45 11.36 2.53 5.17
CA LYS A 45 11.65 3.97 5.17
C LYS A 45 12.18 4.49 3.83
N SER A 46 12.58 3.58 2.92
CA SER A 46 13.08 3.97 1.60
C SER A 46 11.96 4.30 0.61
N TYR A 47 10.71 4.02 0.95
CA TYR A 47 9.59 4.24 0.03
C TYR A 47 8.97 5.61 0.23
N SER A 48 8.54 6.21 -0.89
CA SER A 48 7.84 7.50 -0.91
C SER A 48 6.34 7.34 -0.76
N LEU A 49 5.82 6.13 -1.03
CA LEU A 49 4.39 5.84 -0.99
C LEU A 49 4.20 4.35 -0.79
N ILE A 50 3.18 3.97 -0.03
CA ILE A 50 2.79 2.56 0.16
C ILE A 50 1.34 2.42 -0.26
N LEU A 51 1.10 1.54 -1.24
CA LEU A 51 -0.25 1.10 -1.62
C LEU A 51 -0.53 -0.18 -0.85
N LEU A 52 -1.55 -0.18 -0.02
CA LEU A 52 -1.75 -1.21 0.99
C LEU A 52 -3.15 -1.80 0.90
N ASP A 53 -3.24 -3.10 0.62
CA ASP A 53 -4.50 -3.81 0.62
C ASP A 53 -4.98 -4.02 2.07
N ILE A 54 -6.25 -3.76 2.33
CA ILE A 54 -6.83 -3.95 3.66
C ILE A 54 -7.00 -5.43 3.97
N MET A 55 -7.42 -6.21 2.98
CA MET A 55 -7.75 -7.63 3.16
C MET A 55 -6.59 -8.52 2.74
N MET A 56 -5.73 -8.84 3.68
CA MET A 56 -4.59 -9.74 3.45
C MET A 56 -4.42 -10.66 4.64
N GLY A 57 -4.04 -11.90 4.39
CA GLY A 57 -3.55 -12.91 5.29
C GLY A 57 -3.78 -12.70 6.80
N GLU A 58 -2.77 -13.04 7.60
CA GLU A 58 -2.86 -12.94 9.06
C GLU A 58 -2.76 -11.50 9.56
N ILE A 59 -1.88 -10.71 8.96
CA ILE A 59 -1.77 -9.30 9.30
C ILE A 59 -2.55 -8.52 8.25
N SER A 60 -3.64 -7.88 8.67
CA SER A 60 -4.44 -7.05 7.76
C SER A 60 -3.70 -5.77 7.39
N GLY A 61 -4.11 -5.13 6.30
CA GLY A 61 -3.57 -3.84 5.91
C GLY A 61 -3.77 -2.79 6.98
N ILE A 62 -4.90 -2.83 7.69
CA ILE A 62 -5.17 -1.89 8.78
C ILE A 62 -4.14 -2.06 9.90
N LYS A 63 -3.86 -3.30 10.29
CA LYS A 63 -2.88 -3.57 11.33
C LYS A 63 -1.48 -3.11 10.90
N MET A 64 -1.11 -3.37 9.64
CA MET A 64 0.17 -2.89 9.12
C MET A 64 0.25 -1.37 9.13
N ALA A 65 -0.84 -0.69 8.75
CA ALA A 65 -0.88 0.77 8.77
C ALA A 65 -0.65 1.32 10.19
N LYS A 66 -1.25 0.68 11.20
CA LYS A 66 -1.01 1.06 12.59
C LYS A 66 0.46 0.93 12.97
N MET A 67 1.08 -0.17 12.55
CA MET A 67 2.51 -0.39 12.82
C MET A 67 3.36 0.68 12.16
N LEU A 68 3.07 1.02 10.90
CA LEU A 68 3.81 2.05 10.17
C LEU A 68 3.66 3.42 10.81
N LYS A 69 2.45 3.79 11.21
CA LYS A 69 2.19 5.09 11.82
C LYS A 69 2.73 5.20 13.24
N SER A 70 3.00 4.07 13.89
CA SER A 70 3.58 4.05 15.25
C SER A 70 5.10 4.14 15.26
N ASP A 71 5.75 3.97 14.12
CA ASP A 71 7.21 4.01 14.00
C ASP A 71 7.63 5.35 13.41
N VAL A 72 8.49 6.08 14.12
CA VAL A 72 8.93 7.42 13.68
C VAL A 72 9.62 7.41 12.32
N THR A 73 10.23 6.29 11.94
CA THR A 73 10.94 6.18 10.65
C THR A 73 9.99 6.02 9.46
N THR A 74 8.74 5.60 9.71
CA THR A 74 7.76 5.34 8.66
C THR A 74 6.47 6.14 8.80
N ALA A 75 6.30 6.85 9.92
CA ALA A 75 5.05 7.54 10.22
C ALA A 75 4.64 8.57 9.17
N ASP A 76 5.61 9.19 8.51
CA ASP A 76 5.37 10.24 7.53
C ASP A 76 5.17 9.70 6.09
N ILE A 77 5.35 8.40 5.87
CA ILE A 77 5.16 7.82 4.53
C ILE A 77 3.66 7.83 4.21
N PRO A 78 3.24 8.44 3.09
CA PRO A 78 1.84 8.39 2.66
C PRO A 78 1.38 6.96 2.42
N ILE A 79 0.19 6.63 2.90
CA ILE A 79 -0.43 5.32 2.71
C ILE A 79 -1.74 5.51 1.99
N ILE A 80 -1.91 4.77 0.89
CA ILE A 80 -3.17 4.70 0.16
C ILE A 80 -3.72 3.30 0.32
N PHE A 81 -4.88 3.16 0.92
CA PHE A 81 -5.54 1.86 1.03
C PHE A 81 -6.17 1.48 -0.29
N CYS A 82 -5.95 0.23 -0.69
CA CYS A 82 -6.58 -0.36 -1.86
C CYS A 82 -7.47 -1.49 -1.37
N THR A 83 -8.75 -1.47 -1.72
CA THR A 83 -9.68 -2.46 -1.20
C THR A 83 -10.76 -2.81 -2.22
N ALA A 84 -11.16 -4.09 -2.23
CA ALA A 84 -12.32 -4.55 -2.97
C ALA A 84 -13.61 -4.30 -2.18
N ARG A 85 -13.49 -3.94 -0.92
CA ARG A 85 -14.65 -3.72 -0.06
C ARG A 85 -15.16 -2.31 -0.21
N ASP A 86 -16.43 -2.23 -0.52
CA ASP A 86 -17.18 -0.98 -0.65
C ASP A 86 -17.98 -0.76 0.63
N THR A 87 -17.29 -0.83 1.78
CA THR A 87 -17.95 -0.58 3.04
C THR A 87 -17.46 0.75 3.60
N GLU A 88 -18.42 1.59 3.94
CA GLU A 88 -18.16 2.90 4.53
C GLU A 88 -17.34 2.77 5.82
N ASP A 89 -17.59 1.73 6.61
CA ASP A 89 -16.89 1.50 7.86
C ASP A 89 -15.40 1.27 7.64
N ASP A 90 -15.03 0.49 6.62
CA ASP A 90 -13.62 0.24 6.30
C ASP A 90 -12.93 1.50 5.83
N MET A 91 -13.62 2.34 5.07
CA MET A 91 -13.09 3.61 4.61
C MET A 91 -12.84 4.56 5.78
N ILE A 92 -13.80 4.68 6.68
CA ILE A 92 -13.68 5.54 7.86
C ILE A 92 -12.53 5.06 8.74
N MET A 93 -12.43 3.75 8.96
CA MET A 93 -11.37 3.18 9.78
C MET A 93 -9.99 3.46 9.17
N GLY A 94 -9.86 3.30 7.84
CA GLY A 94 -8.61 3.60 7.15
C GLY A 94 -8.19 5.05 7.30
N LEU A 95 -9.12 5.97 7.10
CA LEU A 95 -8.85 7.41 7.23
C LEU A 95 -8.52 7.79 8.67
N ASN A 96 -9.19 7.19 9.65
CA ASN A 96 -8.92 7.45 11.07
C ASN A 96 -7.55 6.96 11.50
N LEU A 97 -6.96 5.99 10.78
CA LEU A 97 -5.61 5.51 11.04
C LEU A 97 -4.55 6.38 10.37
N GLY A 98 -4.95 7.45 9.70
CA GLY A 98 -4.02 8.37 9.05
C GLY A 98 -3.65 7.99 7.63
N ALA A 99 -4.45 7.16 6.98
CA ALA A 99 -4.28 6.91 5.55
C ALA A 99 -4.56 8.21 4.78
N ASP A 100 -3.78 8.45 3.75
CA ASP A 100 -3.87 9.67 2.98
C ASP A 100 -4.95 9.61 1.90
N ASP A 101 -5.31 8.41 1.46
CA ASP A 101 -6.33 8.25 0.44
C ASP A 101 -6.83 6.81 0.39
N TYR A 102 -7.77 6.56 -0.51
CA TYR A 102 -8.47 5.31 -0.64
C TYR A 102 -8.72 5.03 -2.12
N ILE A 103 -8.41 3.81 -2.54
CA ILE A 103 -8.70 3.36 -3.92
C ILE A 103 -9.47 2.06 -3.83
N MET A 104 -10.62 1.99 -4.52
CA MET A 104 -11.41 0.77 -4.57
C MET A 104 -11.00 -0.10 -5.75
N LYS A 105 -10.97 -1.41 -5.53
CA LYS A 105 -10.73 -2.40 -6.57
C LYS A 105 -12.05 -2.71 -7.30
N PRO A 106 -12.00 -3.13 -8.57
CA PRO A 106 -10.80 -3.21 -9.40
C PRO A 106 -10.37 -1.84 -9.87
N TYR A 107 -9.05 -1.68 -10.10
CA TYR A 107 -8.54 -0.41 -10.62
C TYR A 107 -8.88 -0.24 -12.08
N THR A 108 -9.16 1.00 -12.46
CA THR A 108 -9.19 1.35 -13.87
C THR A 108 -7.82 1.85 -14.26
N VAL A 109 -7.13 1.08 -15.08
CA VAL A 109 -5.79 1.44 -15.54
C VAL A 109 -5.92 2.04 -16.93
N ARG A 110 -5.36 3.20 -17.08
CA ARG A 110 -5.41 3.92 -18.37
C ARG A 110 -4.01 4.02 -18.96
#